data_5320eb617f4a6e6889465d1f67ce68c4
#
_entry.id   5320eb617f4a6e6889465d1f67ce68c4
#
_cell.length_a   1.000
_cell.length_b   1.000
_cell.length_c   1.000
_cell.angle_alpha   90.00
_cell.angle_beta   90.00
_cell.angle_gamma   90.00
#
_symmetry.space_group_name_H-M   'P 1'
#
loop_
_entity.id
_entity.type
_entity.pdbx_description
1 polymer ?
#
loop_
_entity_poly.entity_id
_entity_poly.type
_entity_poly.pdbx_seq_one_letter_code
_entity_poly.pdbx_strand_id
1 'polypeptide(L)'
;MPKENRRRLLTDLVIFLFVLGLTTAICLALARIDNDNNPFAMAMYILAVALIARFTDGYLWGVLASLVGTFCVNYIFTIPFWALNVTYPGYPLTVTVMLGVSLLISALTTQIKRQEQLRLEAERERIQADLLRAIAHDLRTPLSAILGSATVLMEENVSSEEQKSLAGGIRRDAEWLIRVTENLLTVTRVLKDGGSVRKQDEVLEEIIGSAVTKYRRTDGALPVLADLPDEILLVPMDPVLIEQVLLNLFDNVSAHAKDADRIWLHVRKGEDAAELSVEDNGRDLPENLIASFFSDAVSSPRAHRGTSDAVRSMGIGLSVCRSIIRAHGGEMKAEKSIRHGGVKISFTLPLEKETE
;
A
#
# COMPACT_ATOMS: atom_id res chain seq x y z
N MET A 1 -8.91 27.40 -9.34
CA MET A 1 -7.83 26.39 -9.34
C MET A 1 -7.76 25.81 -7.95
N PRO A 2 -7.81 24.47 -7.76
CA PRO A 2 -7.67 23.83 -6.45
C PRO A 2 -6.32 24.19 -5.83
N LYS A 3 -6.28 24.40 -4.51
CA LYS A 3 -5.07 24.81 -3.75
C LYS A 3 -3.84 23.91 -4.02
N GLU A 4 -4.07 22.65 -4.34
CA GLU A 4 -3.07 21.64 -4.63
C GLU A 4 -2.31 21.89 -5.95
N ASN A 5 -2.99 22.31 -7.01
CA ASN A 5 -2.37 22.65 -8.29
C ASN A 5 -1.46 23.89 -8.17
N ARG A 6 -1.82 24.85 -7.33
CA ARG A 6 -1.02 26.04 -7.09
C ARG A 6 0.28 25.72 -6.33
N ARG A 7 0.22 24.76 -5.41
CA ARG A 7 1.39 24.32 -4.64
C ARG A 7 2.38 23.58 -5.53
N ARG A 8 1.91 22.70 -6.42
CA ARG A 8 2.75 21.99 -7.40
C ARG A 8 3.43 22.95 -8.37
N LEU A 9 2.70 23.89 -8.95
CA LEU A 9 3.28 24.92 -9.84
C LEU A 9 4.36 25.75 -9.14
N LEU A 10 4.19 26.10 -7.86
CA LEU A 10 5.21 26.83 -7.10
C LEU A 10 6.46 25.96 -6.86
N THR A 11 6.28 24.68 -6.56
CA THR A 11 7.41 23.75 -6.39
C THR A 11 8.19 23.59 -7.70
N ASP A 12 7.51 23.39 -8.82
CA ASP A 12 8.13 23.27 -10.14
C ASP A 12 8.89 24.53 -10.53
N LEU A 13 8.33 25.72 -10.25
CA LEU A 13 8.99 26.99 -10.48
C LEU A 13 10.26 27.14 -9.63
N VAL A 14 10.22 26.74 -8.36
CA VAL A 14 11.39 26.77 -7.47
C VAL A 14 12.48 25.83 -7.98
N ILE A 15 12.14 24.61 -8.39
CA ILE A 15 13.10 23.65 -8.96
C ILE A 15 13.72 24.22 -10.24
N PHE A 16 12.91 24.77 -11.13
CA PHE A 16 13.35 25.41 -12.37
C PHE A 16 14.36 26.52 -12.12
N LEU A 17 14.04 27.48 -11.25
CA LEU A 17 14.91 28.60 -10.92
C LEU A 17 16.19 28.16 -10.20
N PHE A 18 16.06 27.20 -9.28
CA PHE A 18 17.21 26.68 -8.52
C PHE A 18 18.21 25.96 -9.44
N VAL A 19 17.73 25.05 -10.29
CA VAL A 19 18.62 24.28 -11.19
C VAL A 19 19.29 25.18 -12.21
N LEU A 20 18.54 26.11 -12.86
CA LEU A 20 19.12 27.04 -13.80
C LEU A 20 20.10 28.01 -13.13
N GLY A 21 19.74 28.56 -11.96
CA GLY A 21 20.62 29.47 -11.21
C GLY A 21 21.92 28.78 -10.77
N LEU A 22 21.81 27.55 -10.25
CA LEU A 22 22.98 26.75 -9.86
C LEU A 22 23.89 26.44 -11.06
N THR A 23 23.28 26.01 -12.18
CA THR A 23 24.05 25.74 -13.41
C THR A 23 24.77 26.99 -13.92
N THR A 24 24.08 28.13 -13.93
CA THR A 24 24.69 29.41 -14.33
C THR A 24 25.83 29.81 -13.42
N ALA A 25 25.66 29.64 -12.08
CA ALA A 25 26.70 29.96 -11.11
C ALA A 25 27.95 29.06 -11.29
N ILE A 26 27.75 27.76 -11.50
CA ILE A 26 28.85 26.80 -11.76
C ILE A 26 29.58 27.18 -13.07
N CYS A 27 28.84 27.46 -14.14
CA CYS A 27 29.44 27.83 -15.42
C CYS A 27 30.22 29.15 -15.31
N LEU A 28 29.74 30.16 -14.56
CA LEU A 28 30.45 31.42 -14.32
C LEU A 28 31.70 31.20 -13.47
N ALA A 29 31.66 30.33 -12.47
CA ALA A 29 32.83 29.98 -11.67
C ALA A 29 33.90 29.29 -12.52
N LEU A 30 33.51 28.35 -13.39
CA LEU A 30 34.43 27.66 -14.30
C LEU A 30 35.04 28.64 -15.36
N ALA A 31 34.24 29.56 -15.89
CA ALA A 31 34.71 30.58 -16.82
C ALA A 31 35.80 31.49 -16.21
N ARG A 32 35.72 31.81 -14.90
CA ARG A 32 36.77 32.58 -14.18
C ARG A 32 38.09 31.83 -14.03
N ILE A 33 38.05 30.50 -14.01
CA ILE A 33 39.26 29.66 -13.85
C ILE A 33 39.98 29.51 -15.20
N ASP A 34 39.26 29.48 -16.32
CA ASP A 34 39.81 29.20 -17.63
C ASP A 34 39.82 30.41 -18.57
N ASN A 35 40.14 31.61 -18.06
CA ASN A 35 40.29 32.83 -18.81
C ASN A 35 39.12 33.13 -19.81
N ASP A 36 37.91 33.11 -19.28
CA ASP A 36 36.64 33.37 -20.01
C ASP A 36 36.28 32.36 -21.10
N ASN A 37 37.01 31.26 -21.25
CA ASN A 37 36.57 30.14 -22.08
C ASN A 37 35.78 29.13 -21.24
N ASN A 38 34.53 28.87 -21.63
CA ASN A 38 33.74 27.82 -20.99
C ASN A 38 33.17 26.83 -22.04
N PRO A 39 33.98 25.88 -22.54
CA PRO A 39 33.54 24.91 -23.54
C PRO A 39 32.46 23.96 -23.01
N PHE A 40 32.30 23.87 -21.69
CA PHE A 40 31.35 22.96 -21.05
C PHE A 40 29.97 23.57 -20.82
N ALA A 41 29.79 24.88 -21.00
CA ALA A 41 28.52 25.56 -20.71
C ALA A 41 27.33 24.90 -21.43
N MET A 42 27.46 24.57 -22.70
CA MET A 42 26.42 23.90 -23.48
C MET A 42 26.01 22.56 -22.87
N ALA A 43 26.98 21.72 -22.51
CA ALA A 43 26.73 20.40 -21.90
C ALA A 43 26.07 20.51 -20.53
N MET A 44 26.50 21.49 -19.71
CA MET A 44 25.92 21.77 -18.39
C MET A 44 24.47 22.22 -18.49
N TYR A 45 24.11 23.06 -19.48
CA TYR A 45 22.72 23.47 -19.67
C TYR A 45 21.84 22.34 -20.24
N ILE A 46 22.38 21.44 -21.09
CA ILE A 46 21.67 20.23 -21.52
C ILE A 46 21.36 19.34 -20.31
N LEU A 47 22.33 19.16 -19.40
CA LEU A 47 22.13 18.42 -18.16
C LEU A 47 21.08 19.10 -17.28
N ALA A 48 21.12 20.44 -17.15
CA ALA A 48 20.13 21.19 -16.39
C ALA A 48 18.71 20.99 -16.95
N VAL A 49 18.54 21.02 -18.27
CA VAL A 49 17.23 20.72 -18.92
C VAL A 49 16.77 19.30 -18.59
N ALA A 50 17.67 18.31 -18.65
CA ALA A 50 17.33 16.93 -18.29
C ALA A 50 16.90 16.79 -16.83
N LEU A 51 17.59 17.46 -15.90
CA LEU A 51 17.24 17.50 -14.48
C LEU A 51 15.89 18.17 -14.25
N ILE A 52 15.65 19.33 -14.85
CA ILE A 52 14.36 20.03 -14.75
C ILE A 52 13.24 19.11 -15.28
N ALA A 53 13.40 18.55 -16.48
CA ALA A 53 12.40 17.63 -17.05
C ALA A 53 12.16 16.39 -16.17
N ARG A 54 13.16 15.92 -15.41
CA ARG A 54 13.05 14.77 -14.48
C ARG A 54 12.26 15.12 -13.22
N PHE A 55 12.46 16.29 -12.64
CA PHE A 55 11.93 16.65 -11.32
C PHE A 55 10.68 17.53 -11.38
N THR A 56 10.32 18.13 -12.53
CA THR A 56 9.10 18.91 -12.71
C THR A 56 8.01 18.09 -13.40
N ASP A 57 6.75 18.52 -13.22
CA ASP A 57 5.61 17.88 -13.85
C ASP A 57 5.20 18.60 -15.15
N GLY A 58 5.11 17.82 -16.23
CA GLY A 58 4.66 18.28 -17.53
C GLY A 58 5.78 18.69 -18.50
N TYR A 59 5.42 18.70 -19.78
CA TYR A 59 6.30 19.00 -20.89
C TYR A 59 6.77 20.48 -20.94
N LEU A 60 5.93 21.39 -20.42
CA LEU A 60 6.16 22.84 -20.52
C LEU A 60 7.44 23.31 -19.83
N TRP A 61 7.76 22.75 -18.66
CA TRP A 61 8.96 23.13 -17.91
C TRP A 61 10.24 22.75 -18.63
N GLY A 62 10.27 21.59 -19.28
CA GLY A 62 11.39 21.15 -20.11
C GLY A 62 11.59 22.04 -21.34
N VAL A 63 10.51 22.43 -22.01
CA VAL A 63 10.56 23.35 -23.16
C VAL A 63 11.03 24.74 -22.72
N LEU A 64 10.49 25.28 -21.64
CA LEU A 64 10.92 26.56 -21.08
C LEU A 64 12.41 26.53 -20.68
N ALA A 65 12.84 25.46 -20.02
CA ALA A 65 14.24 25.28 -19.64
C ALA A 65 15.17 25.23 -20.85
N SER A 66 14.76 24.59 -21.94
CA SER A 66 15.52 24.52 -23.19
C SER A 66 15.66 25.90 -23.86
N LEU A 67 14.58 26.66 -23.90
CA LEU A 67 14.60 28.03 -24.47
C LEU A 67 15.46 29.00 -23.63
N VAL A 68 15.25 29.01 -22.31
CA VAL A 68 16.02 29.87 -21.41
C VAL A 68 17.49 29.44 -21.35
N GLY A 69 17.75 28.13 -21.31
CA GLY A 69 19.13 27.60 -21.33
C GLY A 69 19.87 28.00 -22.61
N THR A 70 19.23 27.86 -23.77
CA THR A 70 19.82 28.30 -25.06
C THR A 70 20.11 29.81 -25.07
N PHE A 71 19.17 30.61 -24.55
CA PHE A 71 19.37 32.05 -24.40
C PHE A 71 20.53 32.38 -23.48
N CYS A 72 20.63 31.72 -22.30
CA CYS A 72 21.70 31.94 -21.35
C CYS A 72 23.07 31.55 -21.92
N VAL A 73 23.18 30.44 -22.63
CA VAL A 73 24.43 30.03 -23.28
C VAL A 73 24.87 31.05 -24.31
N ASN A 74 23.95 31.52 -25.17
CA ASN A 74 24.26 32.51 -26.20
C ASN A 74 24.66 33.87 -25.59
N TYR A 75 23.91 34.36 -24.62
CA TYR A 75 24.08 35.70 -24.07
C TYR A 75 25.25 35.82 -23.08
N ILE A 76 25.47 34.83 -22.24
CA ILE A 76 26.44 34.89 -21.14
C ILE A 76 27.78 34.25 -21.52
N PHE A 77 27.75 33.11 -22.25
CA PHE A 77 28.95 32.26 -22.44
C PHE A 77 29.51 32.27 -23.85
N THR A 78 28.96 33.14 -24.75
CA THR A 78 29.38 33.20 -26.13
C THR A 78 29.95 34.56 -26.50
N ILE A 79 31.09 34.59 -27.22
CA ILE A 79 31.77 35.85 -27.60
C ILE A 79 31.01 36.50 -28.78
N PRO A 80 30.74 37.85 -28.78
CA PRO A 80 31.00 38.77 -27.67
C PRO A 80 30.02 38.59 -26.52
N PHE A 81 30.56 38.54 -25.28
CA PHE A 81 29.75 38.39 -24.06
C PHE A 81 28.73 39.54 -23.91
N TRP A 82 27.57 39.25 -23.30
CA TRP A 82 26.49 40.17 -23.04
C TRP A 82 25.82 40.79 -24.30
N ALA A 83 25.98 40.12 -25.45
CA ALA A 83 25.32 40.49 -26.69
C ALA A 83 24.68 39.26 -27.35
N LEU A 84 23.45 39.41 -27.84
CA LEU A 84 22.85 38.41 -28.68
C LEU A 84 23.48 38.45 -30.08
N ASN A 85 24.33 37.50 -30.40
CA ASN A 85 25.01 37.45 -31.66
C ASN A 85 24.52 36.27 -32.50
N VAL A 86 23.81 36.59 -33.58
CA VAL A 86 23.29 35.60 -34.54
C VAL A 86 24.18 35.51 -35.78
N THR A 87 25.12 36.43 -35.93
CA THR A 87 25.86 36.67 -37.16
C THR A 87 27.16 35.85 -37.29
N TYR A 88 27.64 35.24 -36.18
CA TYR A 88 28.88 34.48 -36.24
C TYR A 88 28.66 33.12 -36.87
N PRO A 89 29.52 32.68 -37.83
CA PRO A 89 29.40 31.37 -38.45
C PRO A 89 29.47 30.24 -37.42
N GLY A 90 28.42 29.43 -37.31
CA GLY A 90 28.32 28.33 -36.37
C GLY A 90 27.31 28.50 -35.24
N TYR A 91 26.94 29.72 -34.82
CA TYR A 91 25.93 29.95 -33.77
C TYR A 91 24.55 29.41 -34.12
N PRO A 92 24.01 29.62 -35.32
CA PRO A 92 22.72 29.07 -35.66
C PRO A 92 22.70 27.53 -35.54
N LEU A 93 23.79 26.89 -35.89
CA LEU A 93 23.94 25.44 -35.76
C LEU A 93 23.95 25.00 -34.27
N THR A 94 24.73 25.67 -33.41
CA THR A 94 24.83 25.40 -31.99
C THR A 94 23.47 25.56 -31.31
N VAL A 95 22.76 26.66 -31.58
CA VAL A 95 21.41 26.91 -31.05
C VAL A 95 20.44 25.82 -31.50
N THR A 96 20.47 25.46 -32.79
CA THR A 96 19.58 24.43 -33.35
C THR A 96 19.85 23.08 -32.73
N VAL A 97 21.11 22.68 -32.57
CA VAL A 97 21.50 21.39 -31.95
C VAL A 97 21.09 21.40 -30.46
N MET A 98 21.39 22.48 -29.72
CA MET A 98 21.04 22.57 -28.30
C MET A 98 19.53 22.49 -28.08
N LEU A 99 18.74 23.22 -28.85
CA LEU A 99 17.28 23.15 -28.80
C LEU A 99 16.78 21.75 -29.17
N GLY A 100 17.29 21.18 -30.27
CA GLY A 100 16.90 19.85 -30.70
C GLY A 100 17.18 18.77 -29.65
N VAL A 101 18.38 18.76 -29.08
CA VAL A 101 18.74 17.80 -28.02
C VAL A 101 17.90 18.03 -26.76
N SER A 102 17.74 19.28 -26.33
CA SER A 102 16.95 19.63 -25.14
C SER A 102 15.47 19.22 -25.29
N LEU A 103 14.88 19.49 -26.44
CA LEU A 103 13.50 19.09 -26.75
C LEU A 103 13.36 17.56 -26.80
N LEU A 104 14.33 16.87 -27.40
CA LEU A 104 14.35 15.41 -27.45
C LEU A 104 14.42 14.80 -26.05
N ILE A 105 15.31 15.29 -25.20
CA ILE A 105 15.45 14.82 -23.80
C ILE A 105 14.15 15.08 -23.04
N SER A 106 13.55 16.26 -23.17
CA SER A 106 12.30 16.59 -22.52
C SER A 106 11.15 15.69 -22.97
N ALA A 107 11.04 15.42 -24.27
CA ALA A 107 10.04 14.53 -24.83
C ALA A 107 10.22 13.09 -24.35
N LEU A 108 11.45 12.55 -24.40
CA LEU A 108 11.76 11.21 -23.92
C LEU A 108 11.49 11.05 -22.42
N THR A 109 11.89 12.02 -21.61
CA THR A 109 11.64 11.98 -20.16
C THR A 109 10.14 11.98 -19.84
N THR A 110 9.36 12.79 -20.54
CA THR A 110 7.91 12.84 -20.39
C THR A 110 7.26 11.51 -20.83
N GLN A 111 7.74 10.93 -21.94
CA GLN A 111 7.26 9.63 -22.41
C GLN A 111 7.56 8.51 -21.41
N ILE A 112 8.77 8.48 -20.84
CA ILE A 112 9.15 7.48 -19.82
C ILE A 112 8.24 7.60 -18.59
N LYS A 113 8.03 8.83 -18.06
CA LYS A 113 7.11 9.07 -16.94
C LYS A 113 5.69 8.56 -17.23
N ARG A 114 5.18 8.85 -18.43
CA ARG A 114 3.85 8.39 -18.84
C ARG A 114 3.76 6.86 -18.94
N GLN A 115 4.77 6.22 -19.49
CA GLN A 115 4.83 4.76 -19.56
C GLN A 115 4.86 4.13 -18.17
N GLU A 116 5.62 4.71 -17.24
CA GLU A 116 5.70 4.23 -15.86
C GLU A 116 4.35 4.35 -15.13
N GLN A 117 3.64 5.47 -15.31
CA GLN A 117 2.29 5.65 -14.78
C GLN A 117 1.30 4.62 -15.33
N LEU A 118 1.25 4.44 -16.66
CA LEU A 118 0.39 3.46 -17.30
C LEU A 118 0.72 2.02 -16.87
N ARG A 119 2.00 1.73 -16.65
CA ARG A 119 2.43 0.42 -16.15
C ARG A 119 1.93 0.17 -14.73
N LEU A 120 2.03 1.15 -13.84
CA LEU A 120 1.52 1.06 -12.47
C LEU A 120 -0.01 0.93 -12.43
N GLU A 121 -0.72 1.65 -13.31
CA GLU A 121 -2.18 1.52 -13.44
C GLU A 121 -2.57 0.12 -13.93
N ALA A 122 -1.92 -0.38 -14.98
CA ALA A 122 -2.17 -1.73 -15.50
C ALA A 122 -1.85 -2.84 -14.49
N GLU A 123 -0.80 -2.65 -13.68
CA GLU A 123 -0.46 -3.60 -12.60
C GLU A 123 -1.52 -3.60 -11.50
N ARG A 124 -2.03 -2.42 -11.10
CA ARG A 124 -3.15 -2.31 -10.15
C ARG A 124 -4.42 -2.99 -10.67
N GLU A 125 -4.79 -2.74 -11.93
CA GLU A 125 -5.95 -3.39 -12.57
C GLU A 125 -5.78 -4.91 -12.62
N ARG A 126 -4.58 -5.39 -12.92
CA ARG A 126 -4.28 -6.83 -12.94
C ARG A 126 -4.42 -7.46 -11.55
N ILE A 127 -3.85 -6.85 -10.52
CA ILE A 127 -3.98 -7.31 -9.13
C ILE A 127 -5.46 -7.35 -8.73
N GLN A 128 -6.23 -6.32 -9.06
CA GLN A 128 -7.66 -6.26 -8.77
C GLN A 128 -8.44 -7.37 -9.51
N ALA A 129 -8.14 -7.62 -10.77
CA ALA A 129 -8.78 -8.68 -11.55
C ALA A 129 -8.45 -10.08 -11.03
N ASP A 130 -7.18 -10.33 -10.65
CA ASP A 130 -6.75 -11.60 -10.08
C ASP A 130 -7.37 -11.83 -8.70
N LEU A 131 -7.49 -10.79 -7.87
CA LEU A 131 -8.19 -10.85 -6.59
C LEU A 131 -9.68 -11.21 -6.78
N LEU A 132 -10.38 -10.53 -7.69
CA LEU A 132 -11.78 -10.81 -7.97
C LEU A 132 -12.00 -12.24 -8.50
N ARG A 133 -11.07 -12.74 -9.32
CA ARG A 133 -11.14 -14.13 -9.83
C ARG A 133 -10.93 -15.15 -8.71
N ALA A 134 -9.97 -14.92 -7.82
CA ALA A 134 -9.74 -15.76 -6.65
C ALA A 134 -10.97 -15.80 -5.74
N ILE A 135 -11.54 -14.64 -5.43
CA ILE A 135 -12.76 -14.52 -4.61
C ILE A 135 -13.94 -15.26 -5.27
N ALA A 136 -14.17 -15.05 -6.57
CA ALA A 136 -15.26 -15.73 -7.28
C ALA A 136 -15.11 -17.26 -7.25
N HIS A 137 -13.88 -17.76 -7.32
CA HIS A 137 -13.60 -19.18 -7.17
C HIS A 137 -13.94 -19.67 -5.75
N ASP A 138 -13.50 -18.94 -4.73
CA ASP A 138 -13.66 -19.33 -3.34
C ASP A 138 -15.11 -19.20 -2.85
N LEU A 139 -15.90 -18.28 -3.42
CA LEU A 139 -17.34 -18.18 -3.18
C LEU A 139 -18.13 -19.33 -3.81
N ARG A 140 -17.69 -19.88 -4.93
CA ARG A 140 -18.40 -20.96 -5.63
C ARG A 140 -18.46 -22.24 -4.81
N THR A 141 -17.41 -22.58 -4.07
CA THR A 141 -17.33 -23.81 -3.29
C THR A 141 -18.43 -23.90 -2.21
N PRO A 142 -18.55 -22.93 -1.27
CA PRO A 142 -19.61 -22.94 -0.25
C PRO A 142 -21.01 -22.80 -0.86
N LEU A 143 -21.16 -22.01 -1.93
CA LEU A 143 -22.42 -21.92 -2.65
C LEU A 143 -22.87 -23.28 -3.22
N SER A 144 -21.94 -24.04 -3.80
CA SER A 144 -22.23 -25.39 -4.30
C SER A 144 -22.54 -26.37 -3.17
N ALA A 145 -21.88 -26.24 -2.01
CA ALA A 145 -22.16 -27.06 -0.82
C ALA A 145 -23.55 -26.73 -0.24
N ILE A 146 -23.92 -25.45 -0.15
CA ILE A 146 -25.25 -25.00 0.27
C ILE A 146 -26.32 -25.57 -0.66
N LEU A 147 -26.11 -25.41 -1.98
CA LEU A 147 -27.05 -25.90 -2.97
C LEU A 147 -27.21 -27.44 -2.90
N GLY A 148 -26.08 -28.16 -2.81
CA GLY A 148 -26.09 -29.60 -2.68
C GLY A 148 -26.82 -30.08 -1.41
N SER A 149 -26.50 -29.47 -0.26
CA SER A 149 -27.16 -29.78 1.01
C SER A 149 -28.65 -29.45 0.99
N ALA A 150 -29.03 -28.33 0.37
CA ALA A 150 -30.44 -27.96 0.22
C ALA A 150 -31.19 -28.92 -0.72
N THR A 151 -30.56 -29.41 -1.80
CA THR A 151 -31.13 -30.37 -2.70
C THR A 151 -31.41 -31.69 -1.98
N VAL A 152 -30.47 -32.20 -1.20
CA VAL A 152 -30.67 -33.44 -0.39
C VAL A 152 -31.78 -33.25 0.63
N LEU A 153 -31.91 -32.10 1.28
CA LEU A 153 -32.97 -31.77 2.24
C LEU A 153 -34.38 -31.80 1.61
N MET A 154 -34.49 -31.66 0.29
CA MET A 154 -35.77 -31.73 -0.44
C MET A 154 -36.15 -33.17 -0.81
N GLU A 155 -35.30 -34.15 -0.58
CA GLU A 155 -35.63 -35.58 -0.83
C GLU A 155 -36.47 -36.14 0.33
N GLU A 156 -37.45 -37.02 0.01
CA GLU A 156 -38.45 -37.53 0.99
C GLU A 156 -37.88 -38.48 2.07
N ASN A 157 -36.61 -38.95 1.94
CA ASN A 157 -36.07 -40.03 2.78
C ASN A 157 -34.86 -39.60 3.64
N VAL A 158 -34.76 -38.32 4.05
CA VAL A 158 -33.65 -37.83 4.90
C VAL A 158 -34.02 -38.00 6.37
N SER A 159 -33.15 -38.65 7.14
CA SER A 159 -33.33 -38.81 8.58
C SER A 159 -33.30 -37.46 9.33
N SER A 160 -33.97 -37.36 10.47
CA SER A 160 -33.99 -36.12 11.30
C SER A 160 -32.59 -35.65 11.74
N GLU A 161 -31.67 -36.58 11.91
CA GLU A 161 -30.27 -36.30 12.29
C GLU A 161 -29.49 -35.76 11.10
N GLU A 162 -29.65 -36.33 9.92
CA GLU A 162 -29.07 -35.81 8.66
C GLU A 162 -29.63 -34.44 8.29
N GLN A 163 -30.94 -34.23 8.49
CA GLN A 163 -31.55 -32.89 8.27
C GLN A 163 -30.89 -31.82 9.14
N LYS A 164 -30.66 -32.09 10.43
CA LYS A 164 -29.99 -31.16 11.32
C LYS A 164 -28.52 -30.93 10.92
N SER A 165 -27.81 -31.97 10.50
CA SER A 165 -26.43 -31.90 10.03
C SER A 165 -26.31 -31.04 8.78
N LEU A 166 -27.16 -31.28 7.75
CA LEU A 166 -27.20 -30.55 6.50
C LEU A 166 -27.60 -29.09 6.71
N ALA A 167 -28.65 -28.83 7.51
CA ALA A 167 -29.03 -27.46 7.87
C ALA A 167 -27.95 -26.71 8.61
N GLY A 168 -27.23 -27.39 9.52
CA GLY A 168 -26.06 -26.86 10.18
C GLY A 168 -24.90 -26.53 9.23
N GLY A 169 -24.69 -27.36 8.20
CA GLY A 169 -23.75 -27.10 7.11
C GLY A 169 -24.09 -25.85 6.33
N ILE A 170 -25.36 -25.76 5.85
CA ILE A 170 -25.85 -24.59 5.12
C ILE A 170 -25.66 -23.31 5.94
N ARG A 171 -25.99 -23.31 7.24
CA ARG A 171 -25.83 -22.16 8.10
C ARG A 171 -24.36 -21.71 8.17
N ARG A 172 -23.43 -22.65 8.42
CA ARG A 172 -22.00 -22.33 8.50
C ARG A 172 -21.44 -21.74 7.20
N ASP A 173 -21.81 -22.32 6.06
CA ASP A 173 -21.36 -21.86 4.76
C ASP A 173 -21.95 -20.47 4.41
N ALA A 174 -23.22 -20.22 4.78
CA ALA A 174 -23.85 -18.92 4.61
C ALA A 174 -23.22 -17.84 5.50
N GLU A 175 -22.94 -18.13 6.78
CA GLU A 175 -22.24 -17.24 7.70
C GLU A 175 -20.82 -16.94 7.19
N TRP A 176 -20.13 -17.91 6.63
CA TRP A 176 -18.81 -17.72 6.01
C TRP A 176 -18.90 -16.79 4.79
N LEU A 177 -19.90 -16.95 3.91
CA LEU A 177 -20.12 -16.07 2.76
C LEU A 177 -20.38 -14.63 3.17
N ILE A 178 -21.15 -14.40 4.22
CA ILE A 178 -21.40 -13.06 4.77
C ILE A 178 -20.07 -12.43 5.22
N ARG A 179 -19.25 -13.13 5.99
CA ARG A 179 -17.93 -12.62 6.43
C ARG A 179 -17.00 -12.30 5.25
N VAL A 180 -16.97 -13.14 4.22
CA VAL A 180 -16.15 -12.88 3.02
C VAL A 180 -16.62 -11.62 2.27
N THR A 181 -17.94 -11.43 2.14
CA THR A 181 -18.48 -10.23 1.47
C THR A 181 -18.19 -8.94 2.27
N GLU A 182 -18.29 -8.96 3.59
CA GLU A 182 -17.91 -7.84 4.45
C GLU A 182 -16.42 -7.50 4.35
N ASN A 183 -15.56 -8.52 4.35
CA ASN A 183 -14.12 -8.37 4.16
C ASN A 183 -13.80 -7.77 2.78
N LEU A 184 -14.50 -8.20 1.72
CA LEU A 184 -14.33 -7.67 0.37
C LEU A 184 -14.72 -6.19 0.26
N LEU A 185 -15.86 -5.81 0.87
CA LEU A 185 -16.29 -4.41 0.93
C LEU A 185 -15.25 -3.54 1.65
N THR A 186 -14.66 -4.05 2.70
CA THR A 186 -13.60 -3.37 3.45
C THR A 186 -12.34 -3.16 2.60
N VAL A 187 -11.86 -4.20 1.91
CA VAL A 187 -10.69 -4.09 1.00
C VAL A 187 -10.96 -3.11 -0.13
N THR A 188 -12.16 -3.18 -0.75
CA THR A 188 -12.51 -2.28 -1.85
C THR A 188 -12.60 -0.82 -1.39
N ARG A 189 -13.03 -0.55 -0.15
CA ARG A 189 -13.04 0.79 0.43
C ARG A 189 -11.59 1.31 0.62
N VAL A 190 -10.71 0.52 1.21
CA VAL A 190 -9.30 0.87 1.41
C VAL A 190 -8.58 1.11 0.07
N LEU A 191 -8.86 0.29 -0.96
CA LEU A 191 -8.23 0.44 -2.29
C LEU A 191 -8.76 1.66 -3.06
N LYS A 192 -10.05 2.02 -2.94
CA LYS A 192 -10.64 3.18 -3.62
C LYS A 192 -10.08 4.52 -3.15
N ASP A 193 -9.80 4.65 -1.87
CA ASP A 193 -9.25 5.88 -1.29
C ASP A 193 -7.72 6.00 -1.47
N GLY A 194 -7.15 5.27 -2.42
CA GLY A 194 -5.70 5.33 -2.72
C GLY A 194 -4.83 4.75 -1.62
N GLY A 195 -5.39 3.89 -0.76
CA GLY A 195 -4.71 3.32 0.41
C GLY A 195 -4.64 4.26 1.60
N SER A 196 -5.28 5.43 1.55
CA SER A 196 -5.37 6.34 2.69
C SER A 196 -6.64 6.07 3.50
N VAL A 197 -6.48 5.86 4.78
CA VAL A 197 -7.55 5.66 5.75
C VAL A 197 -7.83 6.97 6.46
N ARG A 198 -9.09 7.27 6.77
CA ARG A 198 -9.44 8.43 7.60
C ARG A 198 -9.15 8.09 9.06
N LYS A 199 -7.96 8.48 9.50
CA LYS A 199 -7.53 8.29 10.87
C LYS A 199 -8.11 9.39 11.76
N GLN A 200 -8.56 9.00 12.93
CA GLN A 200 -8.95 9.88 14.03
C GLN A 200 -8.27 9.36 15.30
N ASP A 201 -7.99 10.25 16.25
CA ASP A 201 -7.43 9.85 17.53
C ASP A 201 -8.52 9.17 18.36
N GLU A 202 -8.40 7.87 18.47
CA GLU A 202 -9.36 7.01 19.14
C GLU A 202 -8.72 6.31 20.34
N VAL A 203 -9.52 6.05 21.36
CA VAL A 203 -9.10 5.29 22.54
C VAL A 203 -9.05 3.81 22.19
N LEU A 204 -7.85 3.24 22.14
CA LEU A 204 -7.62 1.86 21.69
C LEU A 204 -8.37 0.84 22.56
N GLU A 205 -8.45 1.07 23.88
CA GLU A 205 -9.14 0.20 24.84
C GLU A 205 -10.64 0.11 24.55
N GLU A 206 -11.28 1.18 24.08
CA GLU A 206 -12.70 1.18 23.72
C GLU A 206 -12.95 0.30 22.50
N ILE A 207 -12.08 0.38 21.48
CA ILE A 207 -12.17 -0.44 20.28
C ILE A 207 -11.96 -1.93 20.62
N ILE A 208 -11.01 -2.24 21.47
CA ILE A 208 -10.78 -3.59 21.98
C ILE A 208 -12.00 -4.10 22.74
N GLY A 209 -12.54 -3.30 23.64
CA GLY A 209 -13.74 -3.63 24.42
C GLY A 209 -14.95 -3.93 23.54
N SER A 210 -15.14 -3.11 22.48
CA SER A 210 -16.19 -3.30 21.48
C SER A 210 -15.99 -4.61 20.73
N ALA A 211 -14.79 -4.87 20.21
CA ALA A 211 -14.45 -6.10 19.48
C ALA A 211 -14.67 -7.36 20.34
N VAL A 212 -14.18 -7.37 21.56
CA VAL A 212 -14.38 -8.48 22.50
C VAL A 212 -15.86 -8.70 22.82
N THR A 213 -16.64 -7.63 23.00
CA THR A 213 -18.07 -7.72 23.28
C THR A 213 -18.85 -8.28 22.10
N LYS A 214 -18.52 -7.87 20.88
CA LYS A 214 -19.13 -8.39 19.63
C LYS A 214 -18.78 -9.86 19.45
N TYR A 215 -17.49 -10.21 19.57
CA TYR A 215 -17.01 -11.58 19.42
C TYR A 215 -17.66 -12.56 20.40
N ARG A 216 -17.85 -12.18 21.68
CA ARG A 216 -18.50 -13.01 22.70
C ARG A 216 -19.94 -13.42 22.37
N ARG A 217 -20.60 -12.72 21.42
CA ARG A 217 -21.96 -13.04 20.96
C ARG A 217 -21.97 -14.11 19.86
N THR A 218 -20.80 -14.48 19.36
CA THR A 218 -20.65 -15.49 18.30
C THR A 218 -20.73 -16.88 18.92
N ASP A 219 -21.45 -17.79 18.28
CA ASP A 219 -21.55 -19.20 18.71
C ASP A 219 -20.14 -19.84 18.68
N GLY A 220 -19.74 -20.43 19.79
CA GLY A 220 -18.41 -21.07 19.93
C GLY A 220 -17.28 -20.10 20.20
N ALA A 221 -17.56 -18.86 20.60
CA ALA A 221 -16.54 -17.88 20.98
C ALA A 221 -15.69 -18.39 22.17
N LEU A 222 -14.38 -18.35 22.03
CA LEU A 222 -13.44 -18.68 23.09
C LEU A 222 -13.30 -17.49 24.06
N PRO A 223 -12.95 -17.74 25.34
CA PRO A 223 -12.64 -16.67 26.27
C PRO A 223 -11.45 -15.84 25.78
N VAL A 224 -11.61 -14.50 25.71
CA VAL A 224 -10.55 -13.55 25.39
C VAL A 224 -10.04 -12.93 26.69
N LEU A 225 -8.74 -13.08 26.96
CA LEU A 225 -8.01 -12.48 28.07
C LEU A 225 -7.21 -11.29 27.51
N ALA A 226 -7.65 -10.06 27.83
CA ALA A 226 -6.96 -8.86 27.39
C ALA A 226 -6.00 -8.38 28.50
N ASP A 227 -4.76 -8.15 28.13
CA ASP A 227 -3.70 -7.56 28.94
C ASP A 227 -3.39 -6.17 28.33
N LEU A 228 -3.88 -5.12 28.96
CA LEU A 228 -3.84 -3.75 28.50
C LEU A 228 -2.89 -2.94 29.40
N PRO A 229 -2.21 -1.92 28.89
CA PRO A 229 -1.43 -1.00 29.70
C PRO A 229 -2.33 -0.19 30.64
N ASP A 230 -1.80 0.29 31.76
CA ASP A 230 -2.53 1.12 32.72
C ASP A 230 -2.83 2.53 32.16
N GLU A 231 -2.09 2.96 31.14
CA GLU A 231 -2.26 4.24 30.45
C GLU A 231 -3.30 4.14 29.33
N ILE A 232 -4.14 5.17 29.18
CA ILE A 232 -5.04 5.29 28.03
C ILE A 232 -4.22 5.57 26.77
N LEU A 233 -4.37 4.71 25.76
CA LEU A 233 -3.68 4.86 24.49
C LEU A 233 -4.58 5.53 23.45
N LEU A 234 -4.23 6.78 23.07
CA LEU A 234 -4.80 7.45 21.90
C LEU A 234 -3.98 7.06 20.65
N VAL A 235 -4.65 6.47 19.67
CA VAL A 235 -4.02 5.99 18.45
C VAL A 235 -4.76 6.54 17.24
N PRO A 236 -4.04 7.17 16.26
CA PRO A 236 -4.64 7.65 15.02
C PRO A 236 -5.08 6.47 14.13
N MET A 237 -6.37 6.14 14.14
CA MET A 237 -6.90 5.00 13.40
C MET A 237 -8.33 5.21 12.90
N ASP A 238 -8.78 4.33 12.00
CA ASP A 238 -10.19 4.13 11.68
C ASP A 238 -10.74 3.04 12.62
N PRO A 239 -11.64 3.40 13.55
CA PRO A 239 -12.09 2.47 14.60
C PRO A 239 -12.82 1.25 14.03
N VAL A 240 -13.55 1.42 12.92
CA VAL A 240 -14.29 0.32 12.28
C VAL A 240 -13.35 -0.69 11.64
N LEU A 241 -12.29 -0.20 10.99
CA LEU A 241 -11.31 -1.06 10.33
C LEU A 241 -10.45 -1.82 11.36
N ILE A 242 -10.02 -1.18 12.45
CA ILE A 242 -9.23 -1.86 13.49
C ILE A 242 -10.10 -2.86 14.28
N GLU A 243 -11.35 -2.52 14.58
CA GLU A 243 -12.29 -3.48 15.16
C GLU A 243 -12.45 -4.72 14.26
N GLN A 244 -12.55 -4.53 12.94
CA GLN A 244 -12.64 -5.63 11.97
C GLN A 244 -11.38 -6.51 11.97
N VAL A 245 -10.18 -5.91 12.12
CA VAL A 245 -8.93 -6.68 12.28
C VAL A 245 -8.99 -7.58 13.50
N LEU A 246 -9.40 -7.04 14.65
CA LEU A 246 -9.51 -7.84 15.88
C LEU A 246 -10.51 -8.97 15.76
N LEU A 247 -11.71 -8.69 15.22
CA LEU A 247 -12.74 -9.72 14.97
C LEU A 247 -12.23 -10.82 14.05
N ASN A 248 -11.58 -10.48 12.93
CA ASN A 248 -11.00 -11.46 12.02
C ASN A 248 -9.94 -12.32 12.68
N LEU A 249 -9.10 -11.74 13.57
CA LEU A 249 -8.09 -12.50 14.31
C LEU A 249 -8.71 -13.46 15.33
N PHE A 250 -9.73 -13.03 16.08
CA PHE A 250 -10.46 -13.88 17.03
C PHE A 250 -11.19 -15.02 16.32
N ASP A 251 -11.89 -14.73 15.23
CA ASP A 251 -12.58 -15.71 14.41
C ASP A 251 -11.60 -16.74 13.82
N ASN A 252 -10.40 -16.31 13.40
CA ASN A 252 -9.36 -17.22 12.93
C ASN A 252 -8.93 -18.22 14.00
N VAL A 253 -8.78 -17.78 15.24
CA VAL A 253 -8.45 -18.70 16.35
C VAL A 253 -9.59 -19.72 16.54
N SER A 254 -10.84 -19.27 16.66
CA SER A 254 -11.99 -20.16 16.85
C SER A 254 -12.21 -21.15 15.72
N ALA A 255 -11.93 -20.74 14.47
CA ALA A 255 -12.15 -21.60 13.31
C ALA A 255 -11.01 -22.57 13.02
N HIS A 256 -9.77 -22.20 13.36
CA HIS A 256 -8.57 -22.88 12.86
C HIS A 256 -7.62 -23.37 13.93
N ALA A 257 -7.58 -22.77 15.12
CA ALA A 257 -6.75 -23.24 16.22
C ALA A 257 -7.40 -24.46 16.89
N LYS A 258 -7.13 -25.64 16.34
CA LYS A 258 -7.62 -26.90 16.94
C LYS A 258 -7.10 -27.03 18.36
N ASP A 259 -7.97 -27.45 19.26
CA ASP A 259 -7.69 -27.66 20.67
C ASP A 259 -7.38 -26.36 21.48
N ALA A 260 -7.56 -25.17 20.89
CA ALA A 260 -7.49 -23.91 21.62
C ALA A 260 -8.67 -23.78 22.59
N ASP A 261 -8.40 -23.35 23.81
CA ASP A 261 -9.43 -23.11 24.84
C ASP A 261 -9.61 -21.63 25.19
N ARG A 262 -8.67 -20.77 24.77
CA ARG A 262 -8.72 -19.32 25.01
C ARG A 262 -7.83 -18.53 24.08
N ILE A 263 -8.07 -17.21 24.05
CA ILE A 263 -7.33 -16.22 23.28
C ILE A 263 -6.69 -15.23 24.26
N TRP A 264 -5.43 -14.88 24.04
CA TRP A 264 -4.76 -13.78 24.74
C TRP A 264 -4.58 -12.60 23.78
N LEU A 265 -4.99 -11.43 24.22
CA LEU A 265 -4.74 -10.16 23.54
C LEU A 265 -3.81 -9.33 24.43
N HIS A 266 -2.60 -9.06 23.97
CA HIS A 266 -1.66 -8.19 24.65
C HIS A 266 -1.51 -6.88 23.88
N VAL A 267 -1.50 -5.77 24.62
CA VAL A 267 -1.25 -4.43 24.09
C VAL A 267 -0.08 -3.82 24.83
N ARG A 268 0.85 -3.23 24.09
CA ARG A 268 2.01 -2.53 24.63
C ARG A 268 2.18 -1.21 23.94
N LYS A 269 2.53 -0.17 24.71
CA LYS A 269 2.95 1.12 24.18
C LYS A 269 4.45 1.03 23.87
N GLY A 270 4.83 1.14 22.58
CA GLY A 270 6.20 1.36 22.14
C GLY A 270 6.52 2.84 22.04
N GLU A 271 7.74 3.19 21.63
CA GLU A 271 8.17 4.58 21.45
C GLU A 271 7.44 5.28 20.29
N ASP A 272 7.30 4.62 19.14
CA ASP A 272 6.71 5.19 17.92
C ASP A 272 5.39 4.52 17.53
N ALA A 273 4.98 3.42 18.18
CA ALA A 273 3.79 2.67 17.81
C ALA A 273 3.20 1.89 18.99
N ALA A 274 1.88 1.70 18.97
CA ALA A 274 1.20 0.72 19.81
C ALA A 274 1.37 -0.67 19.18
N GLU A 275 1.81 -1.64 19.97
CA GLU A 275 1.98 -3.03 19.56
C GLU A 275 0.85 -3.88 20.13
N LEU A 276 0.12 -4.57 19.26
CA LEU A 276 -0.93 -5.49 19.63
C LEU A 276 -0.54 -6.91 19.21
N SER A 277 -0.82 -7.89 20.05
CA SER A 277 -0.68 -9.30 19.68
C SER A 277 -1.85 -10.15 20.14
N VAL A 278 -2.30 -11.02 19.26
CA VAL A 278 -3.32 -12.05 19.53
C VAL A 278 -2.62 -13.40 19.52
N GLU A 279 -2.75 -14.14 20.62
CA GLU A 279 -2.12 -15.45 20.81
C GLU A 279 -3.18 -16.50 21.14
N ASP A 280 -2.93 -17.74 20.72
CA ASP A 280 -3.73 -18.91 21.08
C ASP A 280 -2.86 -20.01 21.68
N ASN A 281 -3.51 -20.99 22.31
CA ASN A 281 -2.87 -22.21 22.82
C ASN A 281 -3.27 -23.47 22.02
N GLY A 282 -3.65 -23.28 20.77
CA GLY A 282 -4.02 -24.39 19.91
C GLY A 282 -2.84 -25.25 19.50
N ARG A 283 -3.11 -26.20 18.59
CA ARG A 283 -2.10 -27.14 18.12
C ARG A 283 -0.91 -26.42 17.50
N ASP A 284 0.28 -26.90 17.84
CA ASP A 284 1.54 -26.43 17.25
C ASP A 284 1.54 -26.57 15.71
N LEU A 285 1.78 -25.44 15.02
CA LEU A 285 1.91 -25.41 13.58
C LEU A 285 3.39 -25.31 13.18
N PRO A 286 3.80 -25.96 12.08
CA PRO A 286 5.15 -25.84 11.56
C PRO A 286 5.52 -24.38 11.25
N GLU A 287 6.73 -23.95 11.61
CA GLU A 287 7.20 -22.57 11.42
C GLU A 287 7.14 -22.11 9.95
N ASN A 288 7.42 -23.00 8.99
CA ASN A 288 7.31 -22.72 7.57
C ASN A 288 5.87 -22.38 7.14
N LEU A 289 4.87 -22.98 7.80
CA LEU A 289 3.46 -22.67 7.54
C LEU A 289 3.09 -21.31 8.14
N ILE A 290 3.51 -21.03 9.37
CA ILE A 290 3.27 -19.72 10.03
C ILE A 290 3.94 -18.60 9.23
N ALA A 291 5.18 -18.76 8.79
CA ALA A 291 5.89 -17.80 7.96
C ALA A 291 5.21 -17.55 6.61
N SER A 292 4.45 -18.54 6.09
CA SER A 292 3.71 -18.39 4.84
C SER A 292 2.46 -17.53 4.95
N PHE A 293 1.91 -17.27 6.14
CA PHE A 293 0.66 -16.52 6.34
C PHE A 293 0.70 -15.11 5.74
N PHE A 294 1.89 -14.50 5.72
CA PHE A 294 2.10 -13.16 5.17
C PHE A 294 3.10 -13.12 4.02
N SER A 295 3.51 -14.26 3.46
CA SER A 295 4.35 -14.28 2.27
C SER A 295 3.53 -13.91 1.04
N ASP A 296 4.13 -13.14 0.11
CA ASP A 296 3.48 -12.73 -1.14
C ASP A 296 3.16 -13.93 -2.06
N ALA A 297 3.72 -15.12 -1.75
CA ALA A 297 3.44 -16.38 -2.44
C ALA A 297 2.01 -16.92 -2.20
N VAL A 298 1.38 -16.57 -1.08
CA VAL A 298 -0.01 -16.99 -0.75
C VAL A 298 -1.03 -16.29 -1.64
N SER A 299 -0.70 -15.12 -2.21
CA SER A 299 -1.53 -14.40 -3.17
C SER A 299 -1.55 -15.07 -4.56
N SER A 300 -0.78 -16.14 -4.79
CA SER A 300 -0.72 -16.83 -6.07
C SER A 300 -1.64 -18.06 -6.09
N PRO A 301 -2.53 -18.20 -7.08
CA PRO A 301 -3.45 -19.34 -7.22
C PRO A 301 -2.75 -20.71 -7.31
N ARG A 302 -1.43 -20.73 -7.53
CA ARG A 302 -0.62 -21.96 -7.62
C ARG A 302 -0.18 -22.54 -6.28
N ALA A 303 -0.13 -21.74 -5.22
CA ALA A 303 0.30 -22.20 -3.89
C ALA A 303 -0.75 -23.08 -3.17
N HIS A 304 -2.01 -23.04 -3.62
CA HIS A 304 -3.13 -23.71 -2.96
C HIS A 304 -3.44 -25.13 -3.47
N ARG A 305 -2.64 -25.68 -4.38
CA ARG A 305 -2.81 -27.07 -4.83
C ARG A 305 -2.16 -28.03 -3.83
N GLY A 306 -2.92 -28.46 -2.81
CA GLY A 306 -2.52 -29.48 -1.85
C GLY A 306 -2.65 -29.12 -0.37
N THR A 307 -3.08 -27.92 -0.03
CA THR A 307 -3.35 -27.52 1.37
C THR A 307 -4.81 -27.80 1.73
N SER A 308 -5.05 -28.24 2.98
CA SER A 308 -6.39 -28.53 3.52
C SER A 308 -7.30 -27.30 3.45
N ASP A 309 -8.63 -27.49 3.35
CA ASP A 309 -9.66 -26.42 3.28
C ASP A 309 -9.53 -25.38 4.41
N ALA A 310 -8.95 -25.77 5.56
CA ALA A 310 -8.66 -24.90 6.69
C ALA A 310 -7.65 -23.79 6.37
N VAL A 311 -6.63 -24.05 5.53
CA VAL A 311 -5.61 -23.06 5.15
C VAL A 311 -6.18 -22.07 4.12
N ARG A 312 -7.15 -22.51 3.30
CA ARG A 312 -7.80 -21.62 2.31
C ARG A 312 -8.67 -20.56 2.96
N SER A 313 -9.45 -20.92 3.98
CA SER A 313 -10.33 -19.94 4.65
C SER A 313 -9.58 -18.93 5.52
N MET A 314 -8.39 -19.30 6.04
CA MET A 314 -7.51 -18.41 6.79
C MET A 314 -6.91 -17.29 5.90
N GLY A 315 -6.71 -17.55 4.59
CA GLY A 315 -5.97 -16.66 3.68
C GLY A 315 -6.65 -15.31 3.43
N ILE A 316 -7.98 -15.26 3.25
CA ILE A 316 -8.69 -14.00 2.94
C ILE A 316 -8.73 -13.10 4.17
N GLY A 317 -9.08 -13.61 5.34
CA GLY A 317 -9.16 -12.82 6.58
C GLY A 317 -7.82 -12.16 6.94
N LEU A 318 -6.73 -12.91 6.92
CA LEU A 318 -5.39 -12.40 7.25
C LEU A 318 -4.86 -11.41 6.21
N SER A 319 -5.15 -11.62 4.92
CA SER A 319 -4.76 -10.67 3.86
C SER A 319 -5.49 -9.34 3.99
N VAL A 320 -6.76 -9.35 4.40
CA VAL A 320 -7.55 -8.16 4.72
C VAL A 320 -6.95 -7.44 5.92
N CYS A 321 -6.66 -8.16 7.02
CA CYS A 321 -6.00 -7.57 8.19
C CYS A 321 -4.68 -6.89 7.82
N ARG A 322 -3.82 -7.58 7.06
CA ARG A 322 -2.55 -7.00 6.59
C ARG A 322 -2.75 -5.73 5.76
N SER A 323 -3.75 -5.72 4.88
CA SER A 323 -4.05 -4.55 4.06
C SER A 323 -4.53 -3.36 4.88
N ILE A 324 -5.39 -3.60 5.87
CA ILE A 324 -5.87 -2.57 6.81
C ILE A 324 -4.71 -2.01 7.63
N ILE A 325 -3.88 -2.87 8.23
CA ILE A 325 -2.75 -2.44 9.05
C ILE A 325 -1.73 -1.66 8.22
N ARG A 326 -1.40 -2.09 7.00
CA ARG A 326 -0.54 -1.32 6.08
C ARG A 326 -1.12 0.04 5.71
N ALA A 327 -2.43 0.13 5.48
CA ALA A 327 -3.10 1.41 5.22
C ALA A 327 -3.05 2.37 6.43
N HIS A 328 -2.93 1.82 7.65
CA HIS A 328 -2.66 2.57 8.86
C HIS A 328 -1.17 2.92 9.07
N GLY A 329 -0.28 2.43 8.20
CA GLY A 329 1.17 2.65 8.30
C GLY A 329 1.85 1.68 9.28
N GLY A 330 1.16 0.61 9.70
CA GLY A 330 1.68 -0.43 10.56
C GLY A 330 2.22 -1.64 9.82
N GLU A 331 2.79 -2.55 10.57
CA GLU A 331 3.27 -3.86 10.10
C GLU A 331 2.55 -4.99 10.82
N MET A 332 2.47 -6.17 10.17
CA MET A 332 1.85 -7.37 10.72
C MET A 332 2.77 -8.58 10.54
N LYS A 333 2.90 -9.38 11.61
CA LYS A 333 3.78 -10.56 11.67
C LYS A 333 3.05 -11.74 12.31
N ALA A 334 3.44 -12.95 11.92
CA ALA A 334 2.98 -14.18 12.57
C ALA A 334 4.20 -14.97 13.04
N GLU A 335 4.13 -15.49 14.23
CA GLU A 335 5.18 -16.30 14.86
C GLU A 335 4.54 -17.38 15.75
N LYS A 336 5.35 -18.34 16.17
CA LYS A 336 4.92 -19.32 17.16
C LYS A 336 4.81 -18.66 18.53
N SER A 337 3.72 -18.89 19.25
CA SER A 337 3.59 -18.44 20.63
C SER A 337 4.51 -19.26 21.55
N ILE A 338 5.55 -18.61 22.07
CA ILE A 338 6.49 -19.24 23.03
C ILE A 338 5.81 -19.49 24.38
N ARG A 339 4.84 -18.66 24.75
CA ARG A 339 4.18 -18.70 26.07
C ARG A 339 3.06 -19.73 26.12
N HIS A 340 2.29 -19.84 25.04
CA HIS A 340 1.03 -20.57 25.03
C HIS A 340 1.06 -21.78 24.09
N GLY A 341 2.04 -21.89 23.19
CA GLY A 341 2.28 -23.08 22.34
C GLY A 341 1.57 -23.08 21.00
N GLY A 342 0.64 -22.15 20.75
CA GLY A 342 -0.06 -21.98 19.48
C GLY A 342 0.59 -20.93 18.57
N VAL A 343 -0.23 -20.11 17.93
CA VAL A 343 0.20 -19.04 17.02
C VAL A 343 0.07 -17.69 17.72
N LYS A 344 1.02 -16.80 17.42
CA LYS A 344 0.98 -15.40 17.79
C LYS A 344 0.96 -14.55 16.54
N ILE A 345 -0.06 -13.73 16.38
CA ILE A 345 -0.16 -12.72 15.34
C ILE A 345 -0.01 -11.34 16.00
N SER A 346 1.02 -10.61 15.61
CA SER A 346 1.28 -9.26 16.11
C SER A 346 1.17 -8.22 15.03
N PHE A 347 0.72 -7.00 15.38
CA PHE A 347 0.69 -5.87 14.49
C PHE A 347 0.96 -4.57 15.24
N THR A 348 1.36 -3.54 14.49
CA THR A 348 1.69 -2.21 15.02
C THR A 348 0.75 -1.16 14.48
N LEU A 349 0.44 -0.14 15.28
CA LEU A 349 -0.27 1.06 14.88
C LEU A 349 0.59 2.27 15.26
N PRO A 350 1.03 3.10 14.30
CA PRO A 350 1.84 4.27 14.58
C PRO A 350 1.14 5.25 15.51
N LEU A 351 1.85 5.77 16.50
CA LEU A 351 1.41 6.86 17.36
C LEU A 351 1.78 8.20 16.72
N GLU A 352 0.99 9.25 16.91
CA GLU A 352 1.46 10.59 16.57
C GLU A 352 2.63 10.96 17.49
N LYS A 353 3.72 11.49 16.90
CA LYS A 353 4.77 12.09 17.70
C LYS A 353 4.21 13.34 18.37
N GLU A 354 4.24 13.38 19.68
CA GLU A 354 4.02 14.62 20.41
C GLU A 354 5.04 15.63 19.86
N THR A 355 4.56 16.57 19.05
CA THR A 355 5.35 17.73 18.63
C THR A 355 5.48 18.60 19.86
N GLU A 356 6.64 18.54 20.54
CA GLU A 356 7.05 19.53 21.52
C GLU A 356 7.07 20.97 20.93
#